data_5bc0fcf1ca8e877baf88017c3505c16e
#
_entry.id   5bc0fcf1ca8e877baf88017c3505c16e
#
_cell.length_a   1.000
_cell.length_b   1.000
_cell.length_c   1.000
_cell.angle_alpha   90.00
_cell.angle_beta   90.00
_cell.angle_gamma   90.00
#
_symmetry.space_group_name_H-M   'P 1'
#
loop_
_entity.id
_entity.type
_entity.pdbx_description
1 polymer ?
#
loop_
_entity_poly.entity_id
_entity_poly.type
_entity_poly.pdbx_seq_one_letter_code
_entity_poly.pdbx_strand_id
1 'polypeptide(L)'
;MGLGTSEEENLPGKADVVIVGAGIAALALAVELQKKGISTILLERQRSPEGIPRGLTFQPNGLAVLERLGALGRAREVGSASQILEVKSWEGEVLLEADYSLLDHPQNYLLTANATELERLLVYVAEQAGAQVLWGTSFQEIVLNAGRAEGVVYESEGVRDEIRAPVVVGADGPQSHVRTSLGVEVKTKKYPDSFLVGLVGPVPGLEGRARQYQHPGKMLGIMPSGPEATYLFHCVGPRSFDSVKKEGLGSFRAEVVQAAPEMADAFTGVEAWTKMAYFTPSFIQVNKWVGNGIALLGDSAHTFHPHAGQGVNLALEDAVVLAEVIEKCKIAGDFSQTALLEYQTQRKVRADVIGKHANYTVTYALSDNWLIKRLNRRALRKLNKDKKLQKKALEITAGIFEKKPGLVTLAKIGGILP
;
A
#
# COMPACT_ATOMS: atom_id res chain seq x y z
N MET A 1 52.35 12.99 -0.68
CA MET A 1 51.88 12.01 -1.69
C MET A 1 50.38 11.91 -1.54
N GLY A 2 49.69 12.25 -2.59
CA GLY A 2 48.30 12.61 -2.58
C GLY A 2 47.34 11.56 -2.05
N LEU A 3 46.44 12.00 -1.18
CA LEU A 3 45.18 11.34 -0.90
C LEU A 3 44.24 11.65 -2.07
N GLY A 4 43.74 10.58 -2.64
CA GLY A 4 42.90 10.60 -3.82
C GLY A 4 41.66 11.46 -3.65
N THR A 5 41.38 12.16 -4.69
CA THR A 5 40.16 12.89 -5.00
C THR A 5 38.95 12.00 -4.73
N SER A 6 38.08 12.46 -3.81
CA SER A 6 36.68 12.04 -3.79
C SER A 6 36.13 12.19 -5.21
N GLU A 7 35.71 11.09 -5.82
CA GLU A 7 34.84 11.14 -7.00
C GLU A 7 33.62 11.96 -6.57
N GLU A 8 33.53 13.20 -7.01
CA GLU A 8 32.28 13.93 -7.06
C GLU A 8 31.38 13.10 -7.98
N GLU A 9 30.48 12.32 -7.43
CA GLU A 9 29.40 11.69 -8.16
C GLU A 9 28.65 12.82 -8.86
N ASN A 10 28.86 12.91 -10.17
CA ASN A 10 28.24 13.90 -11.02
C ASN A 10 26.74 13.61 -11.04
N LEU A 11 25.97 14.27 -10.16
CA LEU A 11 24.52 14.11 -10.06
C LEU A 11 23.89 14.44 -11.41
N PRO A 12 22.99 13.61 -11.94
CA PRO A 12 22.46 13.80 -13.28
C PRO A 12 21.57 15.04 -13.34
N GLY A 13 21.93 15.99 -14.18
CA GLY A 13 21.17 17.23 -14.37
C GLY A 13 19.86 17.08 -15.16
N LYS A 14 19.57 15.90 -15.75
CA LYS A 14 18.41 15.72 -16.65
C LYS A 14 17.91 14.28 -16.70
N ALA A 15 16.57 14.12 -16.75
CA ALA A 15 15.88 12.86 -17.03
C ALA A 15 14.58 13.10 -17.85
N ASP A 16 13.96 12.07 -18.36
CA ASP A 16 12.60 12.17 -18.93
C ASP A 16 11.53 12.35 -17.84
N VAL A 17 11.74 11.69 -16.70
CA VAL A 17 10.82 11.73 -15.56
C VAL A 17 11.60 11.82 -14.25
N VAL A 18 11.22 12.77 -13.39
CA VAL A 18 11.64 12.79 -11.99
C VAL A 18 10.49 12.31 -11.12
N ILE A 19 10.79 11.34 -10.24
CA ILE A 19 9.82 10.78 -9.29
C ILE A 19 10.23 11.22 -7.88
N VAL A 20 9.34 11.90 -7.18
CA VAL A 20 9.57 12.33 -5.79
C VAL A 20 9.05 11.26 -4.84
N GLY A 21 9.95 10.62 -4.11
CA GLY A 21 9.76 9.42 -3.29
C GLY A 21 10.28 8.16 -3.97
N ALA A 22 10.80 7.20 -3.19
CA ALA A 22 11.24 5.87 -3.64
C ALA A 22 10.47 4.72 -2.97
N GLY A 23 9.19 4.92 -2.65
CA GLY A 23 8.32 3.85 -2.17
C GLY A 23 7.98 2.83 -3.26
N ILE A 24 7.34 1.74 -2.87
CA ILE A 24 7.01 0.58 -3.75
C ILE A 24 6.38 1.00 -5.09
N ALA A 25 5.42 1.93 -5.08
CA ALA A 25 4.78 2.40 -6.31
C ALA A 25 5.72 3.23 -7.20
N ALA A 26 6.57 4.07 -6.59
CA ALA A 26 7.58 4.85 -7.29
C ALA A 26 8.60 3.95 -8.01
N LEU A 27 9.09 2.94 -7.30
CA LEU A 27 10.02 1.93 -7.84
C LEU A 27 9.37 1.12 -8.96
N ALA A 28 8.10 0.71 -8.80
CA ALA A 28 7.35 0.03 -9.84
C ALA A 28 7.18 0.90 -11.10
N LEU A 29 6.87 2.19 -10.93
CA LEU A 29 6.78 3.15 -12.02
C LEU A 29 8.13 3.29 -12.74
N ALA A 30 9.22 3.41 -11.99
CA ALA A 30 10.56 3.54 -12.55
C ALA A 30 10.93 2.32 -13.42
N VAL A 31 10.67 1.10 -12.93
CA VAL A 31 10.88 -0.14 -13.71
C VAL A 31 10.08 -0.13 -15.02
N GLU A 32 8.78 0.20 -14.95
CA GLU A 32 7.92 0.23 -16.13
C GLU A 32 8.36 1.30 -17.14
N LEU A 33 8.80 2.47 -16.68
CA LEU A 33 9.32 3.55 -17.54
C LEU A 33 10.65 3.15 -18.18
N GLN A 34 11.57 2.58 -17.43
CA GLN A 34 12.87 2.12 -17.95
C GLN A 34 12.69 1.03 -19.02
N LYS A 35 11.78 0.08 -18.83
CA LYS A 35 11.41 -0.92 -19.87
C LYS A 35 10.93 -0.29 -21.17
N LYS A 36 10.46 0.94 -21.14
CA LYS A 36 9.98 1.74 -22.29
C LYS A 36 11.03 2.72 -22.83
N GLY A 37 12.27 2.65 -22.34
CA GLY A 37 13.34 3.57 -22.72
C GLY A 37 13.10 5.02 -22.25
N ILE A 38 12.41 5.18 -21.11
CA ILE A 38 12.13 6.49 -20.50
C ILE A 38 13.01 6.60 -19.26
N SER A 39 14.00 7.49 -19.31
CA SER A 39 14.96 7.68 -18.23
C SER A 39 14.29 8.25 -16.96
N THR A 40 14.62 7.69 -15.80
CA THR A 40 14.01 8.08 -14.53
C THR A 40 15.04 8.33 -13.43
N ILE A 41 14.81 9.39 -12.66
CA ILE A 41 15.53 9.69 -11.42
C ILE A 41 14.50 9.76 -10.30
N LEU A 42 14.77 9.04 -9.20
CA LEU A 42 13.96 9.07 -7.99
C LEU A 42 14.68 9.88 -6.91
N LEU A 43 13.94 10.74 -6.21
CA LEU A 43 14.44 11.49 -5.06
C LEU A 43 13.88 10.88 -3.78
N GLU A 44 14.73 10.41 -2.89
CA GLU A 44 14.29 9.85 -1.60
C GLU A 44 15.03 10.54 -0.44
N ARG A 45 14.23 11.10 0.48
CA ARG A 45 14.77 11.82 1.65
C ARG A 45 15.45 10.92 2.68
N GLN A 46 15.06 9.64 2.74
CA GLN A 46 15.75 8.66 3.57
C GLN A 46 17.11 8.32 2.96
N ARG A 47 18.08 7.96 3.79
CA ARG A 47 19.42 7.61 3.33
C ARG A 47 19.54 6.17 2.80
N SER A 48 18.56 5.34 3.12
CA SER A 48 18.50 3.92 2.71
C SER A 48 17.08 3.39 2.89
N PRO A 49 16.72 2.26 2.28
CA PRO A 49 15.45 1.59 2.50
C PRO A 49 15.41 0.93 3.87
N GLU A 50 15.46 1.74 4.93
CA GLU A 50 15.38 1.32 6.32
C GLU A 50 14.13 1.87 6.97
N GLY A 51 13.49 1.07 7.80
CA GLY A 51 12.28 1.47 8.49
C GLY A 51 11.94 0.55 9.65
N ILE A 52 10.89 0.87 10.38
CA ILE A 52 10.36 -0.04 11.40
C ILE A 52 9.84 -1.30 10.68
N PRO A 53 10.27 -2.50 11.11
CA PRO A 53 9.83 -3.75 10.51
C PRO A 53 8.30 -3.86 10.53
N ARG A 54 7.70 -3.93 9.35
CA ARG A 54 6.26 -4.10 9.17
C ARG A 54 6.02 -5.06 8.01
N GLY A 55 4.90 -5.76 8.04
CA GLY A 55 4.46 -6.55 6.91
C GLY A 55 3.71 -5.70 5.90
N LEU A 56 3.80 -6.10 4.65
CA LEU A 56 2.92 -5.69 3.57
C LEU A 56 2.23 -6.91 2.99
N THR A 57 0.94 -6.77 2.70
CA THR A 57 0.16 -7.84 2.08
C THR A 57 -0.25 -7.45 0.67
N PHE A 58 0.17 -8.28 -0.28
CA PHE A 58 -0.24 -8.15 -1.67
C PHE A 58 -1.46 -9.02 -1.94
N GLN A 59 -2.40 -8.42 -2.63
CA GLN A 59 -3.59 -9.02 -3.20
C GLN A 59 -3.30 -9.49 -4.64
N PRO A 60 -4.14 -10.33 -5.26
CA PRO A 60 -3.95 -10.81 -6.63
C PRO A 60 -3.62 -9.72 -7.66
N ASN A 61 -4.27 -8.55 -7.61
CA ASN A 61 -3.97 -7.44 -8.51
C ASN A 61 -2.55 -6.89 -8.34
N GLY A 62 -2.08 -6.73 -7.11
CA GLY A 62 -0.70 -6.30 -6.84
C GLY A 62 0.33 -7.36 -7.23
N LEU A 63 0.02 -8.65 -7.00
CA LEU A 63 0.88 -9.77 -7.39
C LEU A 63 1.06 -9.85 -8.92
N ALA A 64 0.01 -9.57 -9.68
CA ALA A 64 0.10 -9.48 -11.14
C ALA A 64 1.08 -8.38 -11.60
N VAL A 65 1.11 -7.25 -10.89
CA VAL A 65 2.10 -6.20 -11.16
C VAL A 65 3.51 -6.65 -10.79
N LEU A 66 3.72 -7.29 -9.62
CA LEU A 66 5.03 -7.83 -9.24
C LEU A 66 5.55 -8.86 -10.25
N GLU A 67 4.66 -9.68 -10.82
CA GLU A 67 5.02 -10.60 -11.90
C GLU A 67 5.46 -9.85 -13.16
N ARG A 68 4.68 -8.83 -13.58
CA ARG A 68 5.01 -7.96 -14.72
C ARG A 68 6.37 -7.26 -14.55
N LEU A 69 6.71 -6.87 -13.32
CA LEU A 69 8.01 -6.28 -12.99
C LEU A 69 9.17 -7.30 -13.01
N GLY A 70 8.86 -8.61 -12.97
CA GLY A 70 9.84 -9.68 -12.80
C GLY A 70 10.28 -9.87 -11.34
N ALA A 71 9.55 -9.30 -10.39
CA ALA A 71 9.87 -9.31 -8.95
C ALA A 71 9.15 -10.41 -8.16
N LEU A 72 8.07 -11.02 -8.71
CA LEU A 72 7.21 -11.96 -7.96
C LEU A 72 7.96 -13.17 -7.42
N GLY A 73 8.86 -13.77 -8.22
CA GLY A 73 9.63 -14.93 -7.79
C GLY A 73 10.41 -14.66 -6.50
N ARG A 74 11.20 -13.59 -6.48
CA ARG A 74 11.98 -13.18 -5.30
C ARG A 74 11.09 -12.69 -4.15
N ALA A 75 9.97 -12.01 -4.44
CA ALA A 75 9.02 -11.61 -3.40
C ALA A 75 8.43 -12.83 -2.66
N ARG A 76 8.24 -13.97 -3.37
CA ARG A 76 7.81 -15.24 -2.76
C ARG A 76 8.89 -15.93 -1.92
N GLU A 77 10.15 -15.71 -2.22
CA GLU A 77 11.26 -16.23 -1.41
C GLU A 77 11.36 -15.55 -0.04
N VAL A 78 11.06 -14.24 0.02
CA VAL A 78 11.12 -13.44 1.26
C VAL A 78 9.77 -13.31 1.96
N GLY A 79 8.67 -13.76 1.34
CA GLY A 79 7.32 -13.66 1.87
C GLY A 79 6.67 -15.04 2.08
N SER A 80 5.45 -15.01 2.57
CA SER A 80 4.60 -16.20 2.74
C SER A 80 3.30 -16.06 1.98
N ALA A 81 2.97 -17.08 1.19
CA ALA A 81 1.68 -17.17 0.50
C ALA A 81 0.60 -17.72 1.44
N SER A 82 -0.56 -17.07 1.43
CA SER A 82 -1.76 -17.53 2.15
C SER A 82 -2.93 -17.67 1.17
N GLN A 83 -3.44 -18.87 1.02
CA GLN A 83 -4.57 -19.16 0.13
C GLN A 83 -5.92 -18.97 0.86
N ILE A 84 -5.91 -19.08 2.18
CA ILE A 84 -7.07 -18.92 3.03
C ILE A 84 -6.87 -17.71 3.96
N LEU A 85 -7.87 -16.83 4.01
CA LEU A 85 -8.00 -15.83 5.07
C LEU A 85 -9.16 -16.23 5.98
N GLU A 86 -8.84 -16.66 7.19
CA GLU A 86 -9.83 -16.97 8.23
C GLU A 86 -10.27 -15.67 8.93
N VAL A 87 -11.56 -15.36 8.86
CA VAL A 87 -12.16 -14.30 9.69
C VAL A 87 -12.86 -14.96 10.88
N LYS A 88 -12.39 -14.63 12.09
CA LYS A 88 -12.86 -15.21 13.35
C LYS A 88 -13.48 -14.13 14.23
N SER A 89 -14.40 -14.54 15.12
CA SER A 89 -14.78 -13.70 16.24
C SER A 89 -13.64 -13.62 17.26
N TRP A 90 -13.71 -12.66 18.18
CA TRP A 90 -12.70 -12.53 19.25
C TRP A 90 -12.64 -13.76 20.16
N GLU A 91 -13.75 -14.49 20.24
CA GLU A 91 -13.87 -15.75 20.99
C GLU A 91 -13.40 -16.98 20.22
N GLY A 92 -12.87 -16.78 19.01
CA GLY A 92 -12.27 -17.83 18.17
C GLY A 92 -13.24 -18.55 17.24
N GLU A 93 -14.54 -18.19 17.17
CA GLU A 93 -15.48 -18.77 16.21
C GLU A 93 -15.09 -18.39 14.78
N VAL A 94 -14.98 -19.36 13.87
CA VAL A 94 -14.75 -19.10 12.44
C VAL A 94 -16.05 -18.60 11.80
N LEU A 95 -16.03 -17.35 11.34
CA LEU A 95 -17.15 -16.70 10.67
C LEU A 95 -17.08 -16.85 9.15
N LEU A 96 -15.85 -16.82 8.59
CA LEU A 96 -15.59 -16.96 7.16
C LEU A 96 -14.20 -17.57 6.94
N GLU A 97 -14.10 -18.55 6.09
CA GLU A 97 -12.88 -18.96 5.42
C GLU A 97 -12.91 -18.39 3.98
N ALA A 98 -12.26 -17.27 3.78
CA ALA A 98 -12.15 -16.64 2.48
C ALA A 98 -11.08 -17.39 1.67
N ASP A 99 -11.54 -18.22 0.75
CA ASP A 99 -10.73 -19.12 -0.05
C ASP A 99 -10.38 -18.47 -1.40
N TYR A 100 -9.15 -17.99 -1.50
CA TYR A 100 -8.64 -17.34 -2.71
C TYR A 100 -8.50 -18.28 -3.90
N SER A 101 -8.46 -19.61 -3.68
CA SER A 101 -8.44 -20.59 -4.78
C SER A 101 -9.69 -20.55 -5.67
N LEU A 102 -10.79 -19.94 -5.17
CA LEU A 102 -12.01 -19.72 -5.93
C LEU A 102 -11.86 -18.67 -7.05
N LEU A 103 -10.79 -17.86 -7.02
CA LEU A 103 -10.55 -16.83 -8.03
C LEU A 103 -9.98 -17.44 -9.30
N ASP A 104 -10.57 -17.08 -10.46
CA ASP A 104 -10.00 -17.40 -11.77
C ASP A 104 -8.86 -16.44 -12.09
N HIS A 105 -7.75 -16.56 -11.34
CA HIS A 105 -6.59 -15.69 -11.46
C HIS A 105 -5.31 -16.50 -11.20
N PRO A 106 -4.22 -16.29 -11.98
CA PRO A 106 -2.96 -17.02 -11.76
C PRO A 106 -2.39 -16.85 -10.35
N GLN A 107 -2.49 -15.63 -9.79
CA GLN A 107 -2.09 -15.32 -8.41
C GLN A 107 -3.33 -15.34 -7.50
N ASN A 108 -3.91 -16.50 -7.25
CA ASN A 108 -5.10 -16.69 -6.43
C ASN A 108 -4.75 -16.93 -4.93
N TYR A 109 -3.92 -16.05 -4.36
CA TYR A 109 -3.46 -16.08 -2.98
C TYR A 109 -3.11 -14.67 -2.49
N LEU A 110 -2.91 -14.53 -1.19
CA LEU A 110 -2.27 -13.37 -0.56
C LEU A 110 -0.78 -13.65 -0.42
N LEU A 111 0.06 -12.64 -0.62
CA LEU A 111 1.48 -12.71 -0.27
C LEU A 111 1.78 -11.65 0.78
N THR A 112 2.27 -12.06 1.94
CA THR A 112 2.71 -11.13 2.98
C THR A 112 4.22 -11.27 3.17
N ALA A 113 4.92 -10.15 3.17
CA ALA A 113 6.36 -10.10 3.35
C ALA A 113 6.78 -8.87 4.16
N ASN A 114 8.01 -8.88 4.65
CA ASN A 114 8.63 -7.72 5.28
C ASN A 114 8.73 -6.56 4.28
N ALA A 115 8.18 -5.40 4.64
CA ALA A 115 8.14 -4.22 3.78
C ALA A 115 9.54 -3.75 3.36
N THR A 116 10.49 -3.75 4.29
CA THR A 116 11.87 -3.31 4.03
C THR A 116 12.58 -4.24 3.03
N GLU A 117 12.36 -5.54 3.13
CA GLU A 117 12.95 -6.51 2.18
C GLU A 117 12.34 -6.37 0.79
N LEU A 118 11.04 -6.13 0.72
CA LEU A 118 10.37 -5.84 -0.55
C LEU A 118 10.81 -4.52 -1.18
N GLU A 119 11.00 -3.49 -0.38
CA GLU A 119 11.54 -2.20 -0.86
C GLU A 119 12.95 -2.38 -1.40
N ARG A 120 13.85 -3.08 -0.68
CA ARG A 120 15.20 -3.41 -1.17
C ARG A 120 15.18 -4.22 -2.46
N LEU A 121 14.29 -5.21 -2.55
CA LEU A 121 14.11 -6.00 -3.77
C LEU A 121 13.70 -5.10 -4.94
N LEU A 122 12.73 -4.21 -4.76
CA LEU A 122 12.26 -3.34 -5.84
C LEU A 122 13.28 -2.25 -6.19
N VAL A 123 14.05 -1.74 -5.23
CA VAL A 123 15.22 -0.89 -5.51
C VAL A 123 16.18 -1.62 -6.43
N TYR A 124 16.59 -2.83 -6.07
CA TYR A 124 17.46 -3.63 -6.92
C TYR A 124 16.89 -3.82 -8.34
N VAL A 125 15.61 -4.16 -8.46
CA VAL A 125 14.95 -4.34 -9.77
C VAL A 125 14.92 -3.04 -10.57
N ALA A 126 14.68 -1.90 -9.92
CA ALA A 126 14.64 -0.58 -10.57
C ALA A 126 16.04 -0.15 -11.06
N GLU A 127 17.08 -0.35 -10.25
CA GLU A 127 18.47 -0.05 -10.61
C GLU A 127 18.96 -0.97 -11.75
N GLN A 128 18.62 -2.27 -11.71
CA GLN A 128 18.94 -3.17 -12.83
C GLN A 128 18.21 -2.80 -14.13
N ALA A 129 17.06 -2.16 -14.03
CA ALA A 129 16.35 -1.60 -15.19
C ALA A 129 16.94 -0.29 -15.68
N GLY A 130 17.87 0.34 -14.94
CA GLY A 130 18.56 1.59 -15.27
C GLY A 130 17.99 2.83 -14.58
N ALA A 131 17.10 2.69 -13.61
CA ALA A 131 16.62 3.81 -12.80
C ALA A 131 17.69 4.23 -11.79
N GLN A 132 17.79 5.53 -11.52
CA GLN A 132 18.70 6.07 -10.53
C GLN A 132 17.95 6.55 -9.30
N VAL A 133 18.33 6.07 -8.11
CA VAL A 133 17.75 6.51 -6.84
C VAL A 133 18.75 7.41 -6.11
N LEU A 134 18.38 8.66 -5.89
CA LEU A 134 19.17 9.61 -5.10
C LEU A 134 18.68 9.58 -3.66
N TRP A 135 19.40 8.85 -2.82
CA TRP A 135 19.13 8.74 -1.38
C TRP A 135 19.58 10.00 -0.62
N GLY A 136 18.95 10.28 0.51
CA GLY A 136 19.25 11.47 1.33
C GLY A 136 18.89 12.78 0.64
N THR A 137 18.05 12.73 -0.40
CA THR A 137 17.72 13.84 -1.29
C THR A 137 16.27 14.29 -1.08
N SER A 138 16.10 15.52 -0.65
CA SER A 138 14.79 16.10 -0.31
C SER A 138 14.28 16.99 -1.44
N PHE A 139 13.08 16.69 -1.96
CA PHE A 139 12.36 17.58 -2.86
C PHE A 139 12.07 18.91 -2.17
N GLN A 140 12.29 20.02 -2.87
CA GLN A 140 12.02 21.37 -2.40
C GLN A 140 10.84 22.00 -3.15
N GLU A 141 10.94 22.12 -4.47
CA GLU A 141 9.91 22.72 -5.30
C GLU A 141 9.95 22.22 -6.74
N ILE A 142 8.85 22.44 -7.46
CA ILE A 142 8.77 22.17 -8.90
C ILE A 142 9.29 23.40 -9.67
N VAL A 143 10.16 23.19 -10.61
CA VAL A 143 10.56 24.22 -11.56
C VAL A 143 9.46 24.40 -12.60
N LEU A 144 8.84 25.56 -12.64
CA LEU A 144 7.75 25.86 -13.55
C LEU A 144 8.18 26.90 -14.60
N ASN A 145 7.79 26.65 -15.86
CA ASN A 145 7.88 27.61 -16.94
C ASN A 145 6.50 27.71 -17.62
N ALA A 146 5.93 28.92 -17.68
CA ALA A 146 4.59 29.17 -18.19
C ALA A 146 3.50 28.21 -17.65
N GLY A 147 3.59 27.84 -16.35
CA GLY A 147 2.66 26.93 -15.69
C GLY A 147 2.81 25.46 -16.04
N ARG A 148 3.91 25.06 -16.68
CA ARG A 148 4.29 23.67 -16.97
C ARG A 148 5.53 23.29 -16.16
N ALA A 149 5.57 22.07 -15.64
CA ALA A 149 6.75 21.54 -14.98
C ALA A 149 7.89 21.31 -16.01
N GLU A 150 9.10 21.75 -15.65
CA GLU A 150 10.33 21.52 -16.38
C GLU A 150 11.41 20.84 -15.54
N GLY A 151 11.10 20.50 -14.29
CA GLY A 151 12.02 19.86 -13.38
C GLY A 151 11.67 20.08 -11.92
N VAL A 152 12.63 19.80 -11.08
CA VAL A 152 12.53 19.97 -9.62
C VAL A 152 13.80 20.57 -9.05
N VAL A 153 13.67 21.40 -8.01
CA VAL A 153 14.76 21.77 -7.11
C VAL A 153 14.78 20.75 -5.97
N TYR A 154 15.93 20.24 -5.63
CA TYR A 154 16.14 19.34 -4.51
C TYR A 154 17.27 19.83 -3.61
N GLU A 155 17.38 19.23 -2.43
CA GLU A 155 18.46 19.47 -1.48
C GLU A 155 19.06 18.13 -1.04
N SER A 156 20.36 18.02 -1.16
CA SER A 156 21.16 16.89 -0.70
C SER A 156 22.36 17.42 0.08
N GLU A 157 22.59 16.93 1.29
CA GLU A 157 23.70 17.34 2.17
C GLU A 157 23.81 18.87 2.39
N GLY A 158 22.67 19.57 2.36
CA GLY A 158 22.60 21.02 2.55
C GLY A 158 22.88 21.83 1.28
N VAL A 159 23.14 21.17 0.15
CA VAL A 159 23.33 21.80 -1.17
C VAL A 159 22.04 21.69 -1.97
N ARG A 160 21.58 22.82 -2.51
CA ARG A 160 20.45 22.86 -3.43
C ARG A 160 20.94 22.78 -4.87
N ASP A 161 20.27 21.95 -5.66
CA ASP A 161 20.54 21.78 -7.07
C ASP A 161 19.23 21.47 -7.82
N GLU A 162 19.27 21.32 -9.14
CA GLU A 162 18.12 21.17 -10.00
C GLU A 162 18.27 19.98 -10.95
N ILE A 163 17.16 19.23 -11.13
CA ILE A 163 17.04 18.22 -12.19
C ILE A 163 15.97 18.66 -13.18
N ARG A 164 16.34 18.77 -14.44
CA ARG A 164 15.42 19.06 -15.55
C ARG A 164 14.70 17.80 -15.99
N ALA A 165 13.35 17.88 -16.06
CA ALA A 165 12.51 16.81 -16.57
C ALA A 165 11.16 17.36 -17.04
N PRO A 166 10.64 16.92 -18.20
CA PRO A 166 9.33 17.35 -18.70
C PRO A 166 8.17 16.78 -17.86
N VAL A 167 8.43 15.76 -17.03
CA VAL A 167 7.42 15.14 -16.15
C VAL A 167 7.96 15.00 -14.73
N VAL A 168 7.18 15.48 -13.76
CA VAL A 168 7.41 15.30 -12.32
C VAL A 168 6.28 14.44 -11.75
N VAL A 169 6.62 13.34 -11.09
CA VAL A 169 5.66 12.45 -10.44
C VAL A 169 5.79 12.56 -8.93
N GLY A 170 4.72 12.98 -8.25
CA GLY A 170 4.63 12.93 -6.80
C GLY A 170 4.23 11.54 -6.31
N ALA A 171 5.18 10.82 -5.73
CA ALA A 171 5.01 9.52 -5.07
C ALA A 171 5.47 9.59 -3.60
N ASP A 172 5.40 10.77 -3.01
CA ASP A 172 5.92 11.19 -1.72
C ASP A 172 4.93 10.96 -0.55
N GLY A 173 3.94 10.11 -0.79
CA GLY A 173 3.07 9.57 0.25
C GLY A 173 1.92 10.50 0.67
N PRO A 174 1.26 10.18 1.82
CA PRO A 174 0.02 10.87 2.21
C PRO A 174 0.21 12.35 2.55
N GLN A 175 1.42 12.79 2.87
CA GLN A 175 1.77 14.18 3.16
C GLN A 175 2.46 14.87 1.97
N SER A 176 2.09 14.49 0.76
CA SER A 176 2.73 14.90 -0.48
C SER A 176 2.94 16.42 -0.62
N HIS A 177 4.18 16.81 -0.81
CA HIS A 177 4.61 18.18 -1.12
C HIS A 177 4.34 18.49 -2.59
N VAL A 178 4.53 17.51 -3.50
CA VAL A 178 4.19 17.66 -4.92
C VAL A 178 2.70 17.96 -5.10
N ARG A 179 1.82 17.29 -4.33
CA ARG A 179 0.39 17.58 -4.33
C ARG A 179 0.11 19.02 -3.90
N THR A 180 0.79 19.51 -2.88
CA THR A 180 0.67 20.89 -2.41
C THR A 180 1.04 21.88 -3.50
N SER A 181 2.10 21.62 -4.26
CA SER A 181 2.53 22.47 -5.38
C SER A 181 1.49 22.53 -6.52
N LEU A 182 0.66 21.50 -6.66
CA LEU A 182 -0.46 21.52 -7.63
C LEU A 182 -1.63 22.44 -7.24
N GLY A 183 -1.69 22.92 -5.99
CA GLY A 183 -2.77 23.79 -5.51
C GLY A 183 -4.16 23.14 -5.59
N VAL A 184 -4.25 21.83 -5.43
CA VAL A 184 -5.48 21.04 -5.62
C VAL A 184 -6.28 20.91 -4.32
N GLU A 185 -7.61 20.82 -4.44
CA GLU A 185 -8.47 20.49 -3.31
C GLU A 185 -8.24 19.06 -2.83
N VAL A 186 -8.09 18.91 -1.52
CA VAL A 186 -7.91 17.65 -0.84
C VAL A 186 -9.01 17.45 0.18
N LYS A 187 -9.81 16.40 0.02
CA LYS A 187 -10.74 15.97 1.06
C LYS A 187 -10.00 15.01 1.98
N THR A 188 -9.81 15.42 3.22
CA THR A 188 -9.14 14.60 4.24
C THR A 188 -10.11 14.27 5.36
N LYS A 189 -10.17 13.01 5.76
CA LYS A 189 -10.89 12.56 6.95
C LYS A 189 -9.99 11.59 7.71
N LYS A 190 -9.71 11.89 8.98
CA LYS A 190 -9.05 10.93 9.87
C LYS A 190 -10.05 9.86 10.28
N TYR A 191 -9.61 8.61 10.28
CA TYR A 191 -10.38 7.55 10.90
C TYR A 191 -10.24 7.63 12.42
N PRO A 192 -11.25 7.18 13.19
CA PRO A 192 -11.17 7.18 14.65
C PRO A 192 -10.21 6.11 15.17
N ASP A 193 -9.86 5.15 14.32
CA ASP A 193 -9.11 3.97 14.70
C ASP A 193 -7.62 4.20 14.50
N SER A 194 -6.81 3.62 15.38
CA SER A 194 -5.35 3.60 15.26
C SER A 194 -4.85 2.17 15.25
N PHE A 195 -3.69 1.98 14.65
CA PHE A 195 -3.10 0.66 14.47
C PHE A 195 -1.72 0.59 15.10
N LEU A 196 -1.45 -0.54 15.75
CA LEU A 196 -0.12 -1.03 16.04
C LEU A 196 0.20 -2.17 15.09
N VAL A 197 1.34 -2.09 14.43
CA VAL A 197 1.79 -3.10 13.47
C VAL A 197 3.24 -3.45 13.74
N GLY A 198 3.63 -4.68 13.46
CA GLY A 198 5.00 -5.13 13.63
C GLY A 198 5.23 -6.53 13.09
N LEU A 199 6.47 -6.95 13.08
CA LEU A 199 6.86 -8.33 12.85
C LEU A 199 7.20 -8.96 14.20
N VAL A 200 6.59 -10.11 14.45
CA VAL A 200 6.81 -10.95 15.62
C VAL A 200 7.33 -12.31 15.18
N GLY A 201 7.68 -13.18 16.10
CA GLY A 201 8.12 -14.54 15.79
C GLY A 201 7.09 -15.36 15.00
N PRO A 202 7.51 -16.53 14.47
CA PRO A 202 6.63 -17.42 13.73
C PRO A 202 5.49 -17.95 14.62
N VAL A 203 4.31 -18.13 14.04
CA VAL A 203 3.13 -18.69 14.70
C VAL A 203 2.79 -20.02 14.06
N PRO A 204 2.89 -21.13 14.79
CA PRO A 204 2.55 -22.45 14.27
C PRO A 204 1.08 -22.55 13.82
N GLY A 205 0.83 -23.31 12.75
CA GLY A 205 -0.51 -23.53 12.22
C GLY A 205 -1.07 -22.37 11.37
N LEU A 206 -0.20 -21.47 10.91
CA LEU A 206 -0.52 -20.45 9.92
C LEU A 206 -0.06 -20.80 8.50
N GLU A 207 0.47 -21.99 8.26
CA GLU A 207 0.98 -22.36 6.94
C GLU A 207 -0.13 -22.29 5.89
N GLY A 208 0.04 -21.43 4.88
CA GLY A 208 -0.95 -21.19 3.83
C GLY A 208 -2.23 -20.45 4.30
N ARG A 209 -2.25 -19.94 5.51
CA ARG A 209 -3.40 -19.26 6.13
C ARG A 209 -3.00 -17.93 6.75
N ALA A 210 -3.86 -16.93 6.57
CA ALA A 210 -3.86 -15.70 7.34
C ALA A 210 -5.10 -15.70 8.26
N ARG A 211 -5.02 -15.03 9.40
CA ARG A 211 -6.16 -14.93 10.35
C ARG A 211 -6.47 -13.48 10.68
N GLN A 212 -7.75 -13.19 10.79
CA GLN A 212 -8.25 -11.91 11.27
C GLN A 212 -9.32 -12.13 12.34
N TYR A 213 -9.12 -11.55 13.50
CA TYR A 213 -10.06 -11.57 14.61
C TYR A 213 -10.82 -10.25 14.67
N GLN A 214 -12.13 -10.31 14.83
CA GLN A 214 -13.01 -9.14 14.86
C GLN A 214 -13.75 -9.03 16.18
N HIS A 215 -13.72 -7.82 16.74
CA HIS A 215 -14.51 -7.42 17.90
C HIS A 215 -14.99 -5.97 17.68
N PRO A 216 -16.11 -5.53 18.28
CA PRO A 216 -16.50 -4.13 18.24
C PRO A 216 -15.36 -3.19 18.66
N GLY A 217 -15.00 -2.24 17.79
CA GLY A 217 -13.91 -1.31 18.02
C GLY A 217 -12.50 -1.88 17.99
N LYS A 218 -12.33 -3.20 17.75
CA LYS A 218 -11.03 -3.86 17.73
C LYS A 218 -10.91 -4.85 16.57
N MET A 219 -9.73 -5.00 16.05
CA MET A 219 -9.41 -5.98 15.03
C MET A 219 -7.95 -6.39 15.18
N LEU A 220 -7.70 -7.67 15.08
CA LEU A 220 -6.37 -8.24 15.09
C LEU A 220 -6.19 -9.05 13.82
N GLY A 221 -5.08 -8.86 13.12
CA GLY A 221 -4.68 -9.73 12.01
C GLY A 221 -3.30 -10.29 12.24
N ILE A 222 -3.15 -11.56 11.91
CA ILE A 222 -1.90 -12.29 11.95
C ILE A 222 -1.70 -13.00 10.61
N MET A 223 -0.57 -12.72 9.98
CA MET A 223 -0.26 -13.21 8.65
C MET A 223 1.18 -13.71 8.61
N PRO A 224 1.46 -14.95 8.16
CA PRO A 224 2.85 -15.38 8.02
C PRO A 224 3.59 -14.45 7.06
N SER A 225 4.84 -14.09 7.39
CA SER A 225 5.64 -13.09 6.67
C SER A 225 7.08 -13.58 6.52
N GLY A 226 7.28 -14.54 5.63
CA GLY A 226 8.51 -15.33 5.56
C GLY A 226 8.52 -16.47 6.58
N PRO A 227 9.58 -17.29 6.59
CA PRO A 227 9.65 -18.48 7.43
C PRO A 227 9.79 -18.19 8.93
N GLU A 228 10.38 -17.04 9.28
CA GLU A 228 10.80 -16.72 10.64
C GLU A 228 9.95 -15.62 11.30
N ALA A 229 8.89 -15.13 10.61
CA ALA A 229 8.12 -14.00 11.12
C ALA A 229 6.63 -14.09 10.83
N THR A 230 5.86 -13.45 11.68
CA THR A 230 4.43 -13.17 11.49
C THR A 230 4.19 -11.68 11.51
N TYR A 231 3.53 -11.16 10.50
CA TYR A 231 3.02 -9.80 10.48
C TYR A 231 1.80 -9.71 11.39
N LEU A 232 1.90 -8.87 12.38
CA LEU A 232 0.84 -8.51 13.30
C LEU A 232 0.32 -7.13 12.94
N PHE A 233 -0.99 -6.97 12.78
CA PHE A 233 -1.65 -5.67 12.83
C PHE A 233 -2.79 -5.71 13.84
N HIS A 234 -2.83 -4.71 14.71
CA HIS A 234 -3.88 -4.60 15.73
C HIS A 234 -4.50 -3.22 15.70
N CYS A 235 -5.81 -3.17 15.43
CA CYS A 235 -6.61 -1.97 15.60
C CYS A 235 -6.85 -1.75 17.09
N VAL A 236 -6.24 -0.71 17.66
CA VAL A 236 -6.34 -0.36 19.07
C VAL A 236 -7.49 0.63 19.36
N GLY A 237 -8.37 0.87 18.37
CA GLY A 237 -9.46 1.83 18.48
C GLY A 237 -8.95 3.28 18.54
N PRO A 238 -9.67 4.21 19.22
CA PRO A 238 -9.31 5.62 19.26
C PRO A 238 -8.21 5.95 20.27
N ARG A 239 -7.50 4.94 20.82
CA ARG A 239 -6.41 5.14 21.79
C ARG A 239 -5.21 5.78 21.11
N SER A 240 -4.60 6.79 21.77
CA SER A 240 -3.32 7.34 21.33
C SER A 240 -2.18 6.37 21.62
N PHE A 241 -1.07 6.51 20.91
CA PHE A 241 0.12 5.69 21.18
C PHE A 241 0.64 5.87 22.61
N ASP A 242 0.58 7.09 23.14
CA ASP A 242 1.00 7.37 24.53
C ASP A 242 0.09 6.69 25.55
N SER A 243 -1.22 6.59 25.27
CA SER A 243 -2.14 5.81 26.11
C SER A 243 -1.76 4.33 26.11
N VAL A 244 -1.54 3.75 24.93
CA VAL A 244 -1.16 2.33 24.80
C VAL A 244 0.21 2.05 25.45
N LYS A 245 1.17 2.97 25.32
CA LYS A 245 2.47 2.85 25.99
C LYS A 245 2.36 2.88 27.51
N LYS A 246 1.47 3.71 28.06
CA LYS A 246 1.21 3.78 29.51
C LYS A 246 0.60 2.49 30.06
N GLU A 247 -0.24 1.82 29.29
CA GLU A 247 -0.80 0.51 29.65
C GLU A 247 0.26 -0.59 29.67
N GLY A 248 1.37 -0.39 28.95
CA GLY A 248 2.54 -1.27 28.91
C GLY A 248 2.47 -2.38 27.87
N LEU A 249 3.63 -2.81 27.42
CA LEU A 249 3.77 -3.87 26.41
C LEU A 249 3.18 -5.20 26.88
N GLY A 250 3.23 -5.49 28.18
CA GLY A 250 2.62 -6.69 28.76
C GLY A 250 1.09 -6.71 28.61
N SER A 251 0.41 -5.57 28.82
CA SER A 251 -1.03 -5.44 28.62
C SER A 251 -1.40 -5.61 27.15
N PHE A 252 -0.62 -5.03 26.24
CA PHE A 252 -0.81 -5.22 24.79
C PHE A 252 -0.67 -6.68 24.39
N ARG A 253 0.38 -7.38 24.86
CA ARG A 253 0.56 -8.82 24.63
C ARG A 253 -0.62 -9.63 25.14
N ALA A 254 -1.08 -9.36 26.37
CA ALA A 254 -2.21 -10.05 26.97
C ALA A 254 -3.49 -9.88 26.13
N GLU A 255 -3.75 -8.66 25.62
CA GLU A 255 -4.89 -8.40 24.73
C GLU A 255 -4.80 -9.18 23.42
N VAL A 256 -3.63 -9.26 22.80
CA VAL A 256 -3.41 -10.05 21.57
C VAL A 256 -3.58 -11.56 21.83
N VAL A 257 -2.97 -12.07 22.90
CA VAL A 257 -3.04 -13.50 23.27
C VAL A 257 -4.46 -13.91 23.68
N GLN A 258 -5.22 -13.01 24.28
CA GLN A 258 -6.64 -13.27 24.58
C GLN A 258 -7.46 -13.55 23.31
N ALA A 259 -7.21 -12.81 22.23
CA ALA A 259 -7.90 -12.99 20.96
C ALA A 259 -7.34 -14.17 20.14
N ALA A 260 -6.03 -14.32 20.15
CA ALA A 260 -5.25 -15.29 19.38
C ALA A 260 -4.27 -16.02 20.32
N PRO A 261 -4.69 -17.07 21.05
CA PRO A 261 -3.86 -17.80 22.02
C PRO A 261 -2.59 -18.37 21.38
N GLU A 262 -2.62 -18.70 20.10
CA GLU A 262 -1.45 -19.17 19.32
C GLU A 262 -0.30 -18.15 19.23
N MET A 263 -0.56 -16.89 19.57
CA MET A 263 0.42 -15.81 19.58
C MET A 263 1.32 -15.77 20.82
N ALA A 264 1.05 -16.60 21.83
CA ALA A 264 1.72 -16.52 23.14
C ALA A 264 3.25 -16.50 23.03
N ASP A 265 3.82 -17.39 22.22
CA ASP A 265 5.27 -17.54 22.04
C ASP A 265 5.85 -16.59 20.97
N ALA A 266 5.00 -16.03 20.10
CA ALA A 266 5.44 -15.18 18.98
C ALA A 266 6.02 -13.83 19.44
N PHE A 267 5.71 -13.38 20.66
CA PHE A 267 6.28 -12.16 21.24
C PHE A 267 7.67 -12.33 21.85
N THR A 268 8.24 -13.54 21.81
CA THR A 268 9.62 -13.75 22.23
C THR A 268 10.55 -12.88 21.39
N GLY A 269 11.37 -12.02 22.03
CA GLY A 269 12.24 -11.05 21.33
C GLY A 269 11.59 -9.69 20.99
N VAL A 270 10.29 -9.49 21.28
CA VAL A 270 9.65 -8.18 21.22
C VAL A 270 9.71 -7.55 22.61
N GLU A 271 10.83 -6.91 22.94
CA GLU A 271 11.08 -6.37 24.30
C GLU A 271 10.74 -4.88 24.42
N ALA A 272 10.57 -4.19 23.29
CA ALA A 272 10.34 -2.76 23.27
C ALA A 272 9.41 -2.32 22.15
N TRP A 273 8.77 -1.16 22.37
CA TRP A 273 7.89 -0.51 21.39
C TRP A 273 8.61 -0.10 20.09
N THR A 274 9.94 -0.03 20.10
CA THR A 274 10.76 0.25 18.90
C THR A 274 10.63 -0.82 17.80
N LYS A 275 10.12 -1.99 18.14
CA LYS A 275 9.80 -3.07 17.19
C LYS A 275 8.39 -2.96 16.57
N MET A 276 7.63 -1.95 16.99
CA MET A 276 6.24 -1.72 16.55
C MET A 276 6.08 -0.34 15.94
N ALA A 277 5.34 -0.25 14.86
CA ALA A 277 4.91 1.02 14.28
C ALA A 277 3.47 1.34 14.72
N TYR A 278 3.21 2.62 14.99
CA TYR A 278 1.89 3.14 15.27
C TYR A 278 1.48 4.15 14.21
N PHE A 279 0.25 4.05 13.71
CA PHE A 279 -0.30 5.04 12.81
C PHE A 279 -1.82 5.14 12.93
N THR A 280 -2.34 6.33 12.60
CA THR A 280 -3.77 6.57 12.45
C THR A 280 -4.07 6.72 10.97
N PRO A 281 -4.89 5.84 10.38
CA PRO A 281 -5.25 5.95 8.97
C PRO A 281 -5.96 7.26 8.67
N SER A 282 -5.75 7.77 7.47
CA SER A 282 -6.50 8.89 6.94
C SER A 282 -7.09 8.53 5.58
N PHE A 283 -8.29 9.02 5.34
CA PHE A 283 -8.87 9.03 4.00
C PHE A 283 -8.44 10.33 3.33
N ILE A 284 -7.72 10.19 2.22
CA ILE A 284 -7.32 11.31 1.37
C ILE A 284 -7.92 11.06 -0.01
N GLN A 285 -8.67 12.02 -0.49
CA GLN A 285 -9.21 12.01 -1.84
C GLN A 285 -8.89 13.33 -2.51
N VAL A 286 -8.11 13.25 -3.58
CA VAL A 286 -7.72 14.39 -4.39
C VAL A 286 -8.63 14.46 -5.60
N ASN A 287 -9.14 15.65 -5.91
CA ASN A 287 -10.03 15.84 -7.05
C ASN A 287 -9.28 15.78 -8.40
N LYS A 288 -8.03 16.22 -8.41
CA LYS A 288 -7.19 16.36 -9.61
C LYS A 288 -5.83 15.72 -9.35
N TRP A 289 -5.49 14.68 -10.12
CA TRP A 289 -4.25 13.92 -9.98
C TRP A 289 -3.16 14.36 -10.93
N VAL A 290 -3.49 15.18 -11.94
CA VAL A 290 -2.55 15.56 -12.99
C VAL A 290 -2.57 17.07 -13.23
N GLY A 291 -1.42 17.60 -13.64
CA GLY A 291 -1.20 18.97 -14.10
C GLY A 291 -0.37 18.97 -15.37
N ASN A 292 0.06 20.14 -15.85
CA ASN A 292 0.96 20.24 -16.99
C ASN A 292 2.36 19.75 -16.60
N GLY A 293 2.75 18.56 -17.08
CA GLY A 293 3.99 17.90 -16.70
C GLY A 293 4.02 17.36 -15.27
N ILE A 294 2.88 17.20 -14.60
CA ILE A 294 2.82 16.73 -13.21
C ILE A 294 1.80 15.61 -13.08
N ALA A 295 2.13 14.56 -12.33
CA ALA A 295 1.19 13.50 -11.94
C ALA A 295 1.38 13.11 -10.47
N LEU A 296 0.30 12.67 -9.80
CA LEU A 296 0.32 12.10 -8.46
C LEU A 296 0.14 10.58 -8.53
N LEU A 297 0.88 9.83 -7.72
CA LEU A 297 0.89 8.36 -7.73
C LEU A 297 0.63 7.80 -6.33
N GLY A 298 -0.26 6.82 -6.22
CA GLY A 298 -0.53 6.11 -4.97
C GLY A 298 -1.02 7.02 -3.84
N ASP A 299 -0.42 6.93 -2.65
CA ASP A 299 -0.85 7.66 -1.45
C ASP A 299 -0.79 9.19 -1.60
N SER A 300 -0.04 9.72 -2.54
CA SER A 300 -0.06 11.15 -2.87
C SER A 300 -1.38 11.57 -3.55
N ALA A 301 -2.05 10.65 -4.25
CA ALA A 301 -3.32 10.86 -4.95
C ALA A 301 -4.53 10.39 -4.13
N HIS A 302 -4.42 9.28 -3.42
CA HIS A 302 -5.51 8.66 -2.68
C HIS A 302 -5.02 7.77 -1.54
N THR A 303 -5.71 7.81 -0.40
CA THR A 303 -5.53 6.85 0.68
C THR A 303 -6.87 6.29 1.14
N PHE A 304 -6.86 5.09 1.69
CA PHE A 304 -8.04 4.41 2.20
C PHE A 304 -7.74 3.79 3.55
N HIS A 305 -8.81 3.28 4.19
CA HIS A 305 -8.63 2.47 5.39
C HIS A 305 -7.84 1.18 5.05
N PRO A 306 -6.81 0.81 5.84
CA PRO A 306 -5.92 -0.31 5.54
C PRO A 306 -6.60 -1.69 5.64
N HIS A 307 -7.80 -1.77 6.19
CA HIS A 307 -8.56 -3.00 6.38
C HIS A 307 -8.70 -3.86 5.10
N ALA A 308 -8.86 -3.23 3.95
CA ALA A 308 -8.97 -3.96 2.69
C ALA A 308 -7.63 -4.45 2.13
N GLY A 309 -6.50 -4.03 2.70
CA GLY A 309 -5.17 -4.38 2.20
C GLY A 309 -4.91 -3.94 0.76
N GLN A 310 -5.56 -2.86 0.29
CA GLN A 310 -5.51 -2.47 -1.12
C GLN A 310 -4.67 -1.23 -1.44
N GLY A 311 -4.16 -0.50 -0.45
CA GLY A 311 -3.40 0.73 -0.71
C GLY A 311 -2.20 0.50 -1.64
N VAL A 312 -1.28 -0.36 -1.26
CA VAL A 312 -0.09 -0.70 -2.05
C VAL A 312 -0.45 -1.36 -3.39
N ASN A 313 -1.48 -2.19 -3.41
CA ASN A 313 -1.89 -2.92 -4.62
C ASN A 313 -2.47 -1.99 -5.68
N LEU A 314 -3.29 -1.02 -5.28
CA LEU A 314 -3.78 0.03 -6.18
C LEU A 314 -2.65 0.93 -6.68
N ALA A 315 -1.73 1.30 -5.81
CA ALA A 315 -0.59 2.14 -6.16
C ALA A 315 0.33 1.46 -7.20
N LEU A 316 0.50 0.14 -7.12
CA LEU A 316 1.21 -0.66 -8.14
C LEU A 316 0.47 -0.63 -9.50
N GLU A 317 -0.85 -0.84 -9.51
CA GLU A 317 -1.64 -0.72 -10.74
C GLU A 317 -1.61 0.71 -11.30
N ASP A 318 -1.61 1.73 -10.43
CA ASP A 318 -1.48 3.13 -10.85
C ASP A 318 -0.15 3.37 -11.58
N ALA A 319 0.96 2.79 -11.07
CA ALA A 319 2.29 2.90 -11.67
C ALA A 319 2.31 2.34 -13.11
N VAL A 320 1.69 1.19 -13.34
CA VAL A 320 1.60 0.58 -14.67
C VAL A 320 0.85 1.49 -15.65
N VAL A 321 -0.34 1.97 -15.26
CA VAL A 321 -1.15 2.82 -16.14
C VAL A 321 -0.49 4.18 -16.37
N LEU A 322 0.15 4.76 -15.35
CA LEU A 322 0.86 6.02 -15.49
C LEU A 322 2.05 5.88 -16.45
N ALA A 323 2.80 4.78 -16.38
CA ALA A 323 3.90 4.51 -17.31
C ALA A 323 3.42 4.40 -18.77
N GLU A 324 2.28 3.74 -19.01
CA GLU A 324 1.69 3.63 -20.35
C GLU A 324 1.23 4.98 -20.89
N VAL A 325 0.66 5.84 -20.03
CA VAL A 325 0.24 7.19 -20.43
C VAL A 325 1.45 8.10 -20.67
N ILE A 326 2.48 8.05 -19.82
CA ILE A 326 3.72 8.84 -20.03
C ILE A 326 4.41 8.43 -21.36
N GLU A 327 4.43 7.15 -21.70
CA GLU A 327 4.96 6.67 -22.98
C GLU A 327 4.22 7.29 -24.18
N LYS A 328 2.88 7.28 -24.15
CA LYS A 328 2.06 7.93 -25.17
C LYS A 328 2.36 9.43 -25.28
N CYS A 329 2.46 10.09 -24.11
CA CYS A 329 2.80 11.52 -24.05
C CYS A 329 4.19 11.80 -24.64
N LYS A 330 5.19 10.95 -24.36
CA LYS A 330 6.55 11.07 -24.92
C LYS A 330 6.55 10.92 -26.44
N ILE A 331 5.83 9.93 -26.97
CA ILE A 331 5.70 9.72 -28.42
C ILE A 331 5.03 10.92 -29.10
N ALA A 332 4.00 11.49 -28.48
CA ALA A 332 3.28 12.65 -28.98
C ALA A 332 4.02 13.99 -28.76
N GLY A 333 5.04 14.02 -27.90
CA GLY A 333 5.71 15.26 -27.47
C GLY A 333 4.82 16.18 -26.62
N ASP A 334 3.71 15.65 -26.06
CA ASP A 334 2.72 16.41 -25.30
C ASP A 334 2.55 15.85 -23.87
N PHE A 335 3.00 16.61 -22.87
CA PHE A 335 2.83 16.30 -21.46
C PHE A 335 1.85 17.29 -20.78
N SER A 336 0.92 17.85 -21.54
CA SER A 336 -0.12 18.72 -21.00
C SER A 336 -1.01 17.95 -19.99
N GLN A 337 -1.71 18.71 -19.16
CA GLN A 337 -2.72 18.13 -18.27
C GLN A 337 -3.75 17.28 -19.04
N THR A 338 -4.15 17.73 -20.25
CA THR A 338 -5.11 17.01 -21.09
C THR A 338 -4.57 15.64 -21.53
N ALA A 339 -3.29 15.57 -21.93
CA ALA A 339 -2.65 14.31 -22.31
C ALA A 339 -2.51 13.35 -21.12
N LEU A 340 -2.13 13.86 -19.94
CA LEU A 340 -2.02 13.06 -18.71
C LEU A 340 -3.37 12.67 -18.09
N LEU A 341 -4.49 13.31 -18.48
CA LEU A 341 -5.81 13.06 -17.89
C LEU A 341 -6.32 11.63 -18.10
N GLU A 342 -5.83 10.95 -19.14
CA GLU A 342 -6.16 9.53 -19.40
C GLU A 342 -5.84 8.66 -18.18
N TYR A 343 -4.68 8.86 -17.55
CA TYR A 343 -4.28 8.16 -16.33
C TYR A 343 -5.30 8.36 -15.19
N GLN A 344 -5.64 9.61 -14.89
CA GLN A 344 -6.62 9.92 -13.84
C GLN A 344 -7.97 9.29 -14.14
N THR A 345 -8.44 9.36 -15.39
CA THR A 345 -9.74 8.84 -15.80
C THR A 345 -9.84 7.34 -15.60
N GLN A 346 -8.80 6.61 -15.96
CA GLN A 346 -8.76 5.15 -15.80
C GLN A 346 -8.67 4.74 -14.33
N ARG A 347 -7.82 5.42 -13.55
CA ARG A 347 -7.47 4.94 -12.21
C ARG A 347 -8.41 5.44 -11.11
N LYS A 348 -8.90 6.68 -11.20
CA LYS A 348 -9.71 7.30 -10.16
C LYS A 348 -11.03 6.55 -9.91
N VAL A 349 -11.69 6.08 -10.97
CA VAL A 349 -12.93 5.31 -10.84
C VAL A 349 -12.69 4.02 -10.04
N ARG A 350 -11.58 3.32 -10.30
CA ARG A 350 -11.21 2.09 -9.60
C ARG A 350 -10.85 2.35 -8.15
N ALA A 351 -10.05 3.36 -7.89
CA ALA A 351 -9.71 3.81 -6.55
C ALA A 351 -10.94 4.18 -5.72
N ASP A 352 -11.91 4.90 -6.32
CA ASP A 352 -13.16 5.28 -5.65
C ASP A 352 -14.03 4.05 -5.30
N VAL A 353 -14.09 3.01 -6.16
CA VAL A 353 -14.82 1.77 -5.87
C VAL A 353 -14.18 1.01 -4.70
N ILE A 354 -12.88 0.82 -4.76
CA ILE A 354 -12.15 0.08 -3.72
C ILE A 354 -12.14 0.86 -2.39
N GLY A 355 -11.95 2.19 -2.43
CA GLY A 355 -12.03 3.02 -1.24
C GLY A 355 -13.40 2.97 -0.55
N LYS A 356 -14.49 2.96 -1.32
CA LYS A 356 -15.84 2.75 -0.78
C LYS A 356 -15.99 1.36 -0.16
N HIS A 357 -15.50 0.33 -0.83
CA HIS A 357 -15.51 -1.04 -0.30
C HIS A 357 -14.73 -1.12 1.02
N ALA A 358 -13.53 -0.57 1.10
CA ALA A 358 -12.73 -0.52 2.32
C ALA A 358 -13.47 0.17 3.47
N ASN A 359 -14.14 1.30 3.20
CA ASN A 359 -14.93 2.02 4.20
C ASN A 359 -16.15 1.21 4.68
N TYR A 360 -16.85 0.51 3.79
CA TYR A 360 -17.96 -0.35 4.19
C TYR A 360 -17.48 -1.51 5.06
N THR A 361 -16.47 -2.22 4.62
CA THR A 361 -15.97 -3.41 5.33
C THR A 361 -15.49 -3.06 6.74
N VAL A 362 -14.75 -1.96 6.92
CA VAL A 362 -14.30 -1.53 8.25
C VAL A 362 -15.46 -1.08 9.12
N THR A 363 -16.44 -0.35 8.57
CA THR A 363 -17.63 0.08 9.32
C THR A 363 -18.40 -1.13 9.85
N TYR A 364 -18.52 -2.19 9.06
CA TYR A 364 -19.17 -3.44 9.50
C TYR A 364 -18.32 -4.21 10.52
N ALA A 365 -17.01 -4.30 10.30
CA ALA A 365 -16.10 -5.07 11.15
C ALA A 365 -15.93 -4.47 12.56
N LEU A 366 -15.85 -3.12 12.65
CA LEU A 366 -15.56 -2.42 13.90
C LEU A 366 -16.79 -1.82 14.60
N SER A 367 -18.00 -1.93 14.01
CA SER A 367 -19.19 -1.32 14.59
C SER A 367 -19.55 -1.94 15.95
N ASP A 368 -19.89 -1.11 16.92
CA ASP A 368 -20.48 -1.48 18.21
C ASP A 368 -22.01 -1.61 18.16
N ASN A 369 -22.64 -1.09 17.10
CA ASN A 369 -24.09 -1.19 16.89
C ASN A 369 -24.53 -2.66 16.75
N TRP A 370 -25.44 -3.11 17.61
CA TRP A 370 -25.89 -4.52 17.67
C TRP A 370 -26.48 -5.03 16.34
N LEU A 371 -27.21 -4.16 15.62
CA LEU A 371 -27.82 -4.52 14.34
C LEU A 371 -26.75 -4.71 13.24
N ILE A 372 -25.77 -3.80 13.17
CA ILE A 372 -24.65 -3.90 12.22
C ILE A 372 -23.82 -5.15 12.51
N LYS A 373 -23.53 -5.44 13.79
CA LYS A 373 -22.84 -6.68 14.20
C LYS A 373 -23.59 -7.93 13.75
N ARG A 374 -24.91 -7.96 13.96
CA ARG A 374 -25.74 -9.08 13.52
C ARG A 374 -25.72 -9.25 12.00
N LEU A 375 -25.80 -8.14 11.25
CA LEU A 375 -25.70 -8.15 9.79
C LEU A 375 -24.32 -8.62 9.33
N ASN A 376 -23.25 -8.13 9.93
CA ASN A 376 -21.87 -8.54 9.61
C ASN A 376 -21.69 -10.06 9.83
N ARG A 377 -22.04 -10.58 10.98
CA ARG A 377 -21.96 -12.03 11.26
C ARG A 377 -22.81 -12.85 10.27
N ARG A 378 -24.01 -12.37 9.94
CA ARG A 378 -24.87 -13.02 8.92
C ARG A 378 -24.21 -13.01 7.54
N ALA A 379 -23.63 -11.87 7.14
CA ALA A 379 -22.93 -11.72 5.86
C ALA A 379 -21.73 -12.67 5.77
N LEU A 380 -20.86 -12.69 6.78
CA LEU A 380 -19.69 -13.57 6.81
C LEU A 380 -20.07 -15.05 6.76
N ARG A 381 -21.03 -15.49 7.58
CA ARG A 381 -21.51 -16.87 7.58
C ARG A 381 -22.19 -17.26 6.25
N LYS A 382 -22.87 -16.31 5.59
CA LYS A 382 -23.46 -16.53 4.27
C LYS A 382 -22.36 -16.70 3.22
N LEU A 383 -21.36 -15.83 3.21
CA LEU A 383 -20.20 -15.94 2.31
C LEU A 383 -19.45 -17.25 2.53
N ASN A 384 -19.37 -17.73 3.77
CA ASN A 384 -18.74 -19.01 4.08
C ASN A 384 -19.46 -20.22 3.44
N LYS A 385 -20.79 -20.15 3.35
CA LYS A 385 -21.64 -21.20 2.80
C LYS A 385 -21.84 -21.12 1.28
N ASP A 386 -21.94 -19.89 0.73
CA ASP A 386 -22.19 -19.65 -0.69
C ASP A 386 -20.88 -19.31 -1.41
N LYS A 387 -20.22 -20.33 -1.98
CA LYS A 387 -18.94 -20.18 -2.67
C LYS A 387 -19.00 -19.28 -3.92
N LYS A 388 -20.16 -19.20 -4.59
CA LYS A 388 -20.34 -18.30 -5.74
C LYS A 388 -20.41 -16.84 -5.29
N LEU A 389 -21.10 -16.58 -4.17
CA LEU A 389 -21.14 -15.24 -3.61
C LEU A 389 -19.80 -14.86 -2.97
N GLN A 390 -19.11 -15.83 -2.34
CA GLN A 390 -17.75 -15.64 -1.80
C GLN A 390 -16.77 -15.25 -2.91
N LYS A 391 -16.76 -15.94 -4.05
CA LYS A 391 -15.94 -15.59 -5.21
C LYS A 391 -16.15 -14.15 -5.64
N LYS A 392 -17.41 -13.70 -5.80
CA LYS A 392 -17.72 -12.31 -6.16
C LYS A 392 -17.23 -11.29 -5.12
N ALA A 393 -17.33 -11.62 -3.84
CA ALA A 393 -16.80 -10.77 -2.77
C ALA A 393 -15.27 -10.71 -2.84
N LEU A 394 -14.61 -11.84 -3.08
CA LEU A 394 -13.16 -11.92 -3.23
C LEU A 394 -12.66 -11.18 -4.47
N GLU A 395 -13.35 -11.24 -5.61
CA GLU A 395 -12.99 -10.47 -6.81
C GLU A 395 -12.90 -8.96 -6.51
N ILE A 396 -13.81 -8.44 -5.65
CA ILE A 396 -13.78 -7.03 -5.24
C ILE A 396 -12.61 -6.78 -4.28
N THR A 397 -12.44 -7.64 -3.26
CA THR A 397 -11.38 -7.49 -2.26
C THR A 397 -10.00 -7.66 -2.88
N ALA A 398 -9.85 -8.61 -3.79
CA ALA A 398 -8.62 -8.88 -4.53
C ALA A 398 -8.30 -7.86 -5.64
N GLY A 399 -9.21 -6.89 -5.86
CA GLY A 399 -8.99 -5.85 -6.86
C GLY A 399 -9.05 -6.34 -8.31
N ILE A 400 -9.61 -7.51 -8.62
CA ILE A 400 -9.61 -8.11 -9.98
C ILE A 400 -10.97 -8.06 -10.69
N PHE A 401 -11.93 -7.29 -10.18
CA PHE A 401 -13.24 -7.15 -10.81
C PHE A 401 -13.17 -6.36 -12.14
N GLU A 402 -13.81 -6.87 -13.17
CA GLU A 402 -13.86 -6.21 -14.49
C GLU A 402 -14.89 -5.08 -14.54
N LYS A 403 -16.06 -5.30 -13.92
CA LYS A 403 -17.17 -4.36 -13.91
C LYS A 403 -17.53 -3.96 -12.47
N LYS A 404 -17.90 -2.69 -12.29
CA LYS A 404 -18.39 -2.20 -11.00
C LYS A 404 -19.51 -3.11 -10.49
N PRO A 405 -19.41 -3.62 -9.25
CA PRO A 405 -20.45 -4.49 -8.68
C PRO A 405 -21.80 -3.79 -8.60
N GLY A 406 -22.85 -4.48 -9.02
CA GLY A 406 -24.23 -3.97 -8.93
C GLY A 406 -24.72 -3.88 -7.49
N LEU A 407 -25.67 -2.98 -7.21
CA LEU A 407 -26.24 -2.77 -5.87
C LEU A 407 -26.82 -4.05 -5.24
N VAL A 408 -27.47 -4.89 -6.04
CA VAL A 408 -28.03 -6.18 -5.56
C VAL A 408 -26.92 -7.12 -5.10
N THR A 409 -25.82 -7.20 -5.83
CA THR A 409 -24.64 -8.01 -5.44
C THR A 409 -24.05 -7.50 -4.16
N LEU A 410 -23.86 -6.18 -4.02
CA LEU A 410 -23.34 -5.56 -2.80
C LEU A 410 -24.29 -5.79 -1.59
N ALA A 411 -25.60 -5.69 -1.79
CA ALA A 411 -26.58 -5.96 -0.74
C ALA A 411 -26.58 -7.44 -0.29
N LYS A 412 -26.34 -8.37 -1.23
CA LYS A 412 -26.19 -9.81 -0.91
C LYS A 412 -24.89 -10.07 -0.14
N ILE A 413 -23.77 -9.49 -0.59
CA ILE A 413 -22.47 -9.58 0.11
C ILE A 413 -22.58 -8.98 1.52
N GLY A 414 -23.23 -7.84 1.67
CA GLY A 414 -23.46 -7.19 2.98
C GLY A 414 -24.52 -7.86 3.87
N GLY A 415 -25.12 -8.99 3.45
CA GLY A 415 -26.10 -9.72 4.25
C GLY A 415 -27.47 -9.03 4.39
N ILE A 416 -27.72 -7.95 3.66
CA ILE A 416 -28.98 -7.21 3.65
C ILE A 416 -30.06 -7.99 2.89
N LEU A 417 -29.69 -8.56 1.74
CA LEU A 417 -30.57 -9.41 0.95
C LEU A 417 -30.25 -10.90 1.11
N PRO A 418 -31.23 -11.79 0.96
CA PRO A 418 -31.03 -13.23 0.98
C PRO A 418 -30.20 -13.74 -0.19
#